data_19700009e90e9e9bac4d7922aa98e549
#
_entry.id   19700009e90e9e9bac4d7922aa98e549
#
_cell.length_a   1.000
_cell.length_b   1.000
_cell.length_c   1.000
_cell.angle_alpha   90.00
_cell.angle_beta   90.00
_cell.angle_gamma   90.00
#
_symmetry.space_group_name_H-M   'P 1'
#
loop_
_entity.id
_entity.type
_entity.pdbx_description
1 polymer ?
#
loop_
_entity_poly.entity_id
_entity_poly.type
_entity_poly.pdbx_seq_one_letter_code
_entity_poly.pdbx_strand_id
1 'polypeptide(L)'
;GIETGGDAAQFILLGADTAQVCTGVMKHGYDMVKKMCDELLAFMEKHKFETLADFKGKSLDYFTTHAELVRMQKERKARDKAAADEAAAKKMVRADSEWSGDDFVKQSDALAR
;
A
#
# COMPACT_ATOMS: atom_id res chain seq x y z
N GLY A 1 -20.86 -2.64 -1.01
CA GLY A 1 -21.70 -1.78 -0.19
C GLY A 1 -21.08 -1.52 1.17
N ILE A 2 -21.83 -0.89 2.05
CA ILE A 2 -21.41 -0.60 3.42
C ILE A 2 -21.91 -1.73 4.32
N GLU A 3 -21.01 -2.39 5.04
CA GLU A 3 -21.36 -3.47 5.98
C GLU A 3 -20.74 -3.26 7.38
N THR A 4 -19.76 -2.36 7.51
CA THR A 4 -19.04 -2.09 8.77
C THR A 4 -19.00 -0.61 9.11
N GLY A 5 -18.73 -0.27 10.39
CA GLY A 5 -18.47 1.10 10.81
C GLY A 5 -17.23 1.71 10.15
N GLY A 6 -16.23 0.87 9.81
CA GLY A 6 -15.06 1.28 9.04
C GLY A 6 -15.41 1.70 7.61
N ASP A 7 -16.32 0.99 6.93
CA ASP A 7 -16.81 1.40 5.61
C ASP A 7 -17.52 2.76 5.70
N ALA A 8 -18.38 2.95 6.69
CA ALA A 8 -19.06 4.22 6.92
C ALA A 8 -18.07 5.36 7.17
N ALA A 9 -17.03 5.14 7.98
CA ALA A 9 -15.98 6.11 8.24
C ALA A 9 -15.25 6.55 6.96
N GLN A 10 -15.00 5.64 6.03
CA GLN A 10 -14.36 5.98 4.74
C GLN A 10 -15.22 6.96 3.92
N PHE A 11 -16.53 6.75 3.86
CA PHE A 11 -17.42 7.67 3.15
C PHE A 11 -17.49 9.04 3.83
N ILE A 12 -17.52 9.08 5.16
CA ILE A 12 -17.50 10.35 5.92
C ILE A 12 -16.18 11.09 5.69
N LEU A 13 -15.04 10.39 5.70
CA LEU A 13 -13.74 10.96 5.36
C LEU A 13 -13.70 11.57 3.95
N LEU A 14 -14.49 11.04 3.03
CA LEU A 14 -14.68 11.57 1.67
C LEU A 14 -15.78 12.64 1.56
N GLY A 15 -16.35 13.08 2.69
CA GLY A 15 -17.29 14.20 2.74
C GLY A 15 -18.76 13.81 2.73
N ALA A 16 -19.10 12.52 2.85
CA ALA A 16 -20.50 12.12 2.95
C ALA A 16 -21.14 12.58 4.27
N ASP A 17 -22.37 13.07 4.20
CA ASP A 17 -23.19 13.41 5.36
C ASP A 17 -23.94 12.21 5.91
N THR A 18 -24.26 11.26 5.05
CA THR A 18 -25.03 10.04 5.38
C THR A 18 -24.46 8.85 4.67
N ALA A 19 -24.58 7.69 5.28
CA ALA A 19 -24.23 6.40 4.69
C ALA A 19 -25.49 5.54 4.57
N GLN A 20 -25.80 5.06 3.37
CA GLN A 20 -26.94 4.17 3.14
C GLN A 20 -26.52 2.72 3.12
N VAL A 21 -27.23 1.89 3.87
CA VAL A 21 -27.04 0.45 3.93
C VAL A 21 -28.30 -0.24 3.41
N CYS A 22 -28.16 -1.08 2.41
CA CYS A 22 -29.27 -1.86 1.85
C CYS A 22 -29.05 -3.36 2.02
N THR A 23 -28.17 -3.95 1.24
CA THR A 23 -27.90 -5.40 1.22
C THR A 23 -27.39 -5.91 2.56
N GLY A 24 -26.60 -5.10 3.28
CA GLY A 24 -26.09 -5.45 4.60
C GLY A 24 -27.23 -5.76 5.58
N VAL A 25 -28.24 -4.89 5.63
CA VAL A 25 -29.43 -5.11 6.49
C VAL A 25 -30.21 -6.35 6.08
N MET A 26 -30.29 -6.63 4.79
CA MET A 26 -30.95 -7.85 4.30
C MET A 26 -30.24 -9.12 4.73
N LYS A 27 -28.90 -9.08 4.81
CA LYS A 27 -28.07 -10.24 5.23
C LYS A 27 -28.00 -10.40 6.75
N HIS A 28 -27.88 -9.32 7.47
CA HIS A 28 -27.48 -9.30 8.89
C HIS A 28 -28.56 -8.75 9.84
N GLY A 29 -29.68 -8.29 9.27
CA GLY A 29 -30.76 -7.68 10.06
C GLY A 29 -30.43 -6.24 10.51
N TYR A 30 -31.36 -5.62 11.20
CA TYR A 30 -31.26 -4.23 11.66
C TYR A 30 -30.22 -4.06 12.79
N ASP A 31 -29.91 -5.10 13.54
CA ASP A 31 -28.93 -5.04 14.64
C ASP A 31 -27.52 -4.68 14.15
N MET A 32 -27.22 -4.90 12.86
CA MET A 32 -25.97 -4.49 12.27
C MET A 32 -25.73 -2.99 12.36
N VAL A 33 -26.81 -2.15 12.32
CA VAL A 33 -26.67 -0.69 12.40
C VAL A 33 -26.09 -0.28 13.73
N LYS A 34 -26.53 -0.91 14.84
CA LYS A 34 -25.98 -0.66 16.16
C LYS A 34 -24.50 -1.03 16.20
N LYS A 35 -24.15 -2.20 15.70
CA LYS A 35 -22.75 -2.64 15.61
C LYS A 35 -21.90 -1.66 14.79
N MET A 36 -22.42 -1.19 13.67
CA MET A 36 -21.71 -0.17 12.85
C MET A 36 -21.49 1.14 13.60
N CYS A 37 -22.47 1.58 14.40
CA CYS A 37 -22.31 2.76 15.24
C CYS A 37 -21.22 2.54 16.31
N ASP A 38 -21.20 1.39 16.97
CA ASP A 38 -20.17 1.05 17.96
C ASP A 38 -18.76 1.00 17.33
N GLU A 39 -18.64 0.42 16.13
CA GLU A 39 -17.39 0.38 15.38
C GLU A 39 -16.95 1.80 14.93
N LEU A 40 -17.89 2.66 14.55
CA LEU A 40 -17.60 4.05 14.17
C LEU A 40 -17.13 4.85 15.38
N LEU A 41 -17.74 4.67 16.53
CA LEU A 41 -17.30 5.28 17.80
C LEU A 41 -15.88 4.84 18.15
N ALA A 42 -15.59 3.53 18.05
CA ALA A 42 -14.23 3.02 18.30
C ALA A 42 -13.20 3.62 17.32
N PHE A 43 -13.58 3.81 16.04
CA PHE A 43 -12.75 4.52 15.07
C PHE A 43 -12.49 5.97 15.50
N MET A 44 -13.53 6.69 15.94
CA MET A 44 -13.40 8.08 16.39
C MET A 44 -12.50 8.20 17.63
N GLU A 45 -12.67 7.33 18.61
CA GLU A 45 -11.81 7.27 19.81
C GLU A 45 -10.35 7.02 19.45
N LYS A 46 -10.09 6.02 18.60
CA LYS A 46 -8.74 5.68 18.13
C LYS A 46 -8.04 6.86 17.46
N HIS A 47 -8.77 7.67 16.71
CA HIS A 47 -8.24 8.82 15.96
C HIS A 47 -8.41 10.16 16.69
N LYS A 48 -8.96 10.15 17.91
CA LYS A 48 -9.20 11.33 18.76
C LYS A 48 -10.13 12.36 18.10
N PHE A 49 -11.19 11.88 17.45
CA PHE A 49 -12.26 12.71 16.92
C PHE A 49 -13.41 12.75 17.93
N GLU A 50 -13.90 13.93 18.27
CA GLU A 50 -15.02 14.10 19.19
C GLU A 50 -16.37 14.10 18.45
N THR A 51 -16.38 14.61 17.22
CA THR A 51 -17.59 14.73 16.39
C THR A 51 -17.36 14.19 14.97
N LEU A 52 -18.44 13.88 14.26
CA LEU A 52 -18.36 13.51 12.84
C LEU A 52 -17.79 14.64 11.98
N ALA A 53 -18.06 15.90 12.37
CA ALA A 53 -17.56 17.08 11.66
C ALA A 53 -16.01 17.17 11.69
N ASP A 54 -15.37 16.61 12.72
CA ASP A 54 -13.92 16.69 12.89
C ASP A 54 -13.16 15.91 11.81
N PHE A 55 -13.77 14.87 11.21
CA PHE A 55 -13.11 14.09 10.18
C PHE A 55 -13.85 14.04 8.85
N LYS A 56 -15.05 14.64 8.76
CA LYS A 56 -15.79 14.73 7.51
C LYS A 56 -14.97 15.47 6.45
N GLY A 57 -14.77 14.83 5.31
CA GLY A 57 -14.03 15.40 4.19
C GLY A 57 -12.53 15.49 4.36
N LYS A 58 -11.96 14.99 5.46
CA LYS A 58 -10.53 15.12 5.77
C LYS A 58 -9.62 14.43 4.77
N SER A 59 -10.14 13.46 4.01
CA SER A 59 -9.41 12.76 2.96
C SER A 59 -9.48 13.45 1.60
N LEU A 60 -10.28 14.51 1.44
CA LEU A 60 -10.43 15.22 0.16
C LEU A 60 -9.11 15.88 -0.29
N ASP A 61 -8.29 16.36 0.65
CA ASP A 61 -7.00 16.97 0.35
C ASP A 61 -5.99 15.98 -0.23
N TYR A 62 -6.22 14.68 -0.04
CA TYR A 62 -5.39 13.59 -0.58
C TYR A 62 -5.93 13.02 -1.89
N PHE A 63 -6.98 13.62 -2.43
CA PHE A 63 -7.61 13.14 -3.65
C PHE A 63 -6.74 13.52 -4.85
N THR A 64 -6.22 12.52 -5.55
CA THR A 64 -5.44 12.71 -6.76
C THR A 64 -6.27 12.39 -7.99
N THR A 65 -6.03 13.08 -9.09
CA THR A 65 -6.65 12.76 -10.37
C THR A 65 -6.07 11.46 -10.93
N HIS A 66 -6.85 10.76 -11.78
CA HIS A 66 -6.35 9.55 -12.46
C HIS A 66 -5.04 9.83 -13.23
N ALA A 67 -4.92 10.98 -13.86
CA ALA A 67 -3.71 11.38 -14.58
C ALA A 67 -2.48 11.48 -13.66
N GLU A 68 -2.65 12.04 -12.46
CA GLU A 68 -1.59 12.11 -11.45
C GLU A 68 -1.21 10.74 -10.92
N LEU A 69 -2.19 9.87 -10.66
CA LEU A 69 -1.92 8.48 -10.24
C LEU A 69 -1.11 7.72 -11.29
N VAL A 70 -1.47 7.86 -12.57
CA VAL A 70 -0.71 7.24 -13.68
C VAL A 70 0.71 7.80 -13.74
N ARG A 71 0.89 9.11 -13.55
CA ARG A 71 2.22 9.73 -13.51
C ARG A 71 3.05 9.17 -12.36
N MET A 72 2.51 9.16 -11.14
CA MET A 72 3.19 8.62 -9.96
C MET A 72 3.57 7.14 -10.13
N GLN A 73 2.68 6.35 -10.74
CA GLN A 73 2.98 4.94 -11.03
C GLN A 73 4.12 4.77 -12.04
N LYS A 74 4.17 5.61 -13.08
CA LYS A 74 5.27 5.59 -14.06
C LYS A 74 6.59 5.98 -13.42
N GLU A 75 6.60 7.05 -12.61
CA GLU A 75 7.78 7.50 -11.87
C GLU A 75 8.28 6.44 -10.90
N ARG A 76 7.38 5.79 -10.16
CA ARG A 76 7.72 4.68 -9.27
C ARG A 76 8.34 3.51 -10.03
N LYS A 77 7.71 3.07 -11.12
CA LYS A 77 8.25 1.97 -11.96
C LYS A 77 9.62 2.31 -12.55
N ALA A 78 9.83 3.55 -12.99
CA ALA A 78 11.11 4.00 -13.51
C ALA A 78 12.20 3.97 -12.42
N ARG A 79 11.87 4.43 -11.21
CA ARG A 79 12.78 4.38 -10.06
C ARG A 79 13.11 2.95 -9.63
N ASP A 80 12.09 2.09 -9.56
CA ASP A 80 12.26 0.68 -9.17
C ASP A 80 13.13 -0.07 -10.21
N LYS A 81 12.94 0.24 -11.52
CA LYS A 81 13.78 -0.29 -12.59
C LYS A 81 15.23 0.20 -12.49
N ALA A 82 15.43 1.50 -12.29
CA ALA A 82 16.77 2.06 -12.13
C ALA A 82 17.52 1.47 -10.93
N ALA A 83 16.81 1.25 -9.81
CA ALA A 83 17.38 0.59 -8.64
C ALA A 83 17.74 -0.88 -8.91
N ALA A 84 16.90 -1.60 -9.67
CA ALA A 84 17.20 -2.97 -10.08
C ALA A 84 18.40 -3.06 -11.02
N ASP A 85 18.49 -2.15 -12.00
CA ASP A 85 19.60 -2.08 -12.95
C ASP A 85 20.93 -1.74 -12.22
N GLU A 86 20.89 -0.82 -11.24
CA GLU A 86 22.05 -0.50 -10.39
C GLU A 86 22.47 -1.67 -9.51
N ALA A 87 21.51 -2.39 -8.92
CA ALA A 87 21.79 -3.59 -8.13
C ALA A 87 22.40 -4.72 -8.99
N ALA A 88 21.90 -4.89 -10.21
CA ALA A 88 22.45 -5.85 -11.17
C ALA A 88 23.88 -5.48 -11.59
N ALA A 89 24.14 -4.20 -11.88
CA ALA A 89 25.48 -3.72 -12.20
C ALA A 89 26.47 -3.95 -11.03
N LYS A 90 26.07 -3.64 -9.80
CA LYS A 90 26.88 -3.91 -8.59
C LYS A 90 27.16 -5.41 -8.40
N LYS A 91 26.20 -6.28 -8.74
CA LYS A 91 26.37 -7.73 -8.67
C LYS A 91 27.37 -8.23 -9.71
N MET A 92 27.33 -7.70 -10.93
CA MET A 92 28.29 -8.02 -12.00
C MET A 92 29.73 -7.60 -11.60
N VAL A 93 29.90 -6.37 -11.08
CA VAL A 93 31.21 -5.89 -10.63
C VAL A 93 31.76 -6.75 -9.48
N ARG A 94 30.92 -7.21 -8.55
CA ARG A 94 31.32 -8.12 -7.48
C ARG A 94 31.74 -9.50 -8.03
N ALA A 95 30.99 -10.05 -8.97
CA ALA A 95 31.33 -11.33 -9.58
C ALA A 95 32.66 -11.26 -10.35
N ASP A 96 32.94 -10.12 -10.99
CA ASP A 96 34.22 -9.89 -11.69
C ASP A 96 35.41 -9.67 -10.74
N SER A 97 35.15 -9.14 -9.54
CA SER A 97 36.19 -8.95 -8.49
C SER A 97 36.47 -10.21 -7.66
N GLU A 98 35.60 -11.21 -7.71
CA GLU A 98 35.78 -12.52 -7.09
C GLU A 98 36.52 -13.52 -8.01
N TRP A 99 37.12 -13.05 -9.12
CA TRP A 99 37.96 -13.86 -9.96
C TRP A 99 39.20 -14.30 -9.17
N SER A 100 39.14 -15.52 -8.63
CA SER A 100 40.25 -16.14 -7.93
C SER A 100 41.20 -16.74 -8.97
N GLY A 101 42.30 -16.03 -9.24
CA GLY A 101 43.36 -16.51 -10.12
C GLY A 101 43.95 -17.87 -9.74
N ASP A 102 43.73 -18.33 -8.51
CA ASP A 102 44.17 -19.61 -7.97
C ASP A 102 43.53 -20.82 -8.68
N ASP A 103 42.29 -20.72 -9.18
CA ASP A 103 41.67 -21.84 -9.88
C ASP A 103 42.23 -22.04 -11.29
N PHE A 104 42.65 -20.96 -11.95
CA PHE A 104 43.30 -21.04 -13.26
C PHE A 104 44.73 -21.64 -13.16
N VAL A 105 45.46 -21.30 -12.10
CA VAL A 105 46.79 -21.87 -11.84
C VAL A 105 46.67 -23.36 -11.54
N LYS A 106 45.69 -23.80 -10.74
CA LYS A 106 45.46 -25.22 -10.45
C LYS A 106 45.06 -26.02 -11.71
N GLN A 107 44.26 -25.43 -12.61
CA GLN A 107 43.95 -26.08 -13.89
C GLN A 107 45.12 -26.16 -14.82
N SER A 108 45.99 -25.15 -14.88
CA SER A 108 47.18 -25.18 -15.72
C SER A 108 48.20 -26.20 -15.21
N ASP A 109 48.38 -26.35 -13.91
CA ASP A 109 49.27 -27.37 -13.29
C ASP A 109 48.75 -28.80 -13.49
N ALA A 110 47.40 -28.98 -13.57
CA ALA A 110 46.80 -30.27 -13.85
C ALA A 110 46.96 -30.71 -15.33
N LEU A 111 47.08 -29.74 -16.24
CA LEU A 111 47.28 -29.99 -17.67
C LEU A 111 48.79 -30.18 -18.03
N ALA A 112 49.71 -29.82 -17.18
CA ALA A 112 51.15 -29.91 -17.37
C ALA A 112 51.77 -31.24 -16.86
N ARG A 113 50.95 -32.18 -16.38
CA ARG A 113 51.31 -33.54 -16.01
C ARG A 113 50.80 -34.53 -17.05
#